data_90ce9ecfe037631c3995cdb511048255
#
_entry.id   90ce9ecfe037631c3995cdb511048255
#
_cell.length_a   1.000
_cell.length_b   1.000
_cell.length_c   1.000
_cell.angle_alpha   90.00
_cell.angle_beta   90.00
_cell.angle_gamma   90.00
#
_symmetry.space_group_name_H-M   'P 1'
#
loop_
_entity.id
_entity.type
_entity.pdbx_description
1 polymer ?
#
loop_
_entity_poly.entity_id
_entity_poly.type
_entity_poly.pdbx_seq_one_letter_code
_entity_poly.pdbx_strand_id
1 'polypeptide(L)'
;MQAMKTLSLGLIAAALLASCAIAADDKDGWISMFDGKTLTGWKANQNPESWTVRDGCITGDGEASHLFWMVREGENLEFKAEVKIGHMGNSGMYFRTTFGPGFPKGYEAQVDSSHTDPVRTGSLYGFHKVFDVLIPDDVWGTQHIIAQGNHIIIMVNDKVATDFVDEKNTYTKGYCALQQHNKGSVVQFRNLMFKPLK
;
A
#
# COMPACT_ATOMS: atom_id res chain seq x y z
N MET A 1 57.19 14.64 -45.06
CA MET A 1 56.72 15.11 -43.73
C MET A 1 55.19 15.19 -43.76
N GLN A 2 54.50 14.14 -43.29
CA GLN A 2 53.02 14.10 -43.22
C GLN A 2 52.58 14.36 -41.79
N ALA A 3 51.78 15.39 -41.59
CA ALA A 3 51.26 15.77 -40.30
C ALA A 3 50.04 14.86 -39.95
N MET A 4 50.14 14.10 -38.87
CA MET A 4 49.03 13.35 -38.29
C MET A 4 48.07 14.31 -37.57
N LYS A 5 46.79 14.33 -38.00
CA LYS A 5 45.72 15.00 -37.30
C LYS A 5 45.12 14.04 -36.27
N THR A 6 45.32 14.35 -35.00
CA THR A 6 44.66 13.67 -33.88
C THR A 6 43.19 14.12 -33.77
N LEU A 7 42.28 13.16 -33.92
CA LEU A 7 40.85 13.35 -33.72
C LEU A 7 40.54 13.08 -32.24
N SER A 8 40.17 14.10 -31.47
CA SER A 8 39.74 13.95 -30.11
C SER A 8 38.24 13.61 -30.09
N LEU A 9 37.90 12.38 -29.65
CA LEU A 9 36.54 11.93 -29.41
C LEU A 9 36.04 12.50 -28.07
N GLY A 10 35.17 13.49 -28.13
CA GLY A 10 34.48 14.00 -26.93
C GLY A 10 33.37 13.06 -26.49
N LEU A 11 33.55 12.49 -25.31
CA LEU A 11 32.50 11.69 -24.63
C LEU A 11 31.43 12.64 -24.10
N ILE A 12 30.28 12.66 -24.72
CA ILE A 12 29.07 13.35 -24.17
C ILE A 12 28.42 12.39 -23.20
N ALA A 13 28.59 12.63 -21.90
CA ALA A 13 27.83 11.94 -20.85
C ALA A 13 26.41 12.50 -20.83
N ALA A 14 25.48 11.73 -21.36
CA ALA A 14 24.04 12.03 -21.20
C ALA A 14 23.63 11.72 -19.76
N ALA A 15 23.45 12.76 -18.94
CA ALA A 15 22.82 12.63 -17.63
C ALA A 15 21.33 12.33 -17.84
N LEU A 16 20.92 11.08 -17.60
CA LEU A 16 19.50 10.74 -17.45
C LEU A 16 18.97 11.41 -16.18
N LEU A 17 18.28 12.52 -16.34
CA LEU A 17 17.42 13.07 -15.32
C LEU A 17 16.22 12.11 -15.18
N ALA A 18 16.24 11.26 -14.17
CA ALA A 18 15.06 10.52 -13.76
C ALA A 18 14.01 11.54 -13.29
N SER A 19 13.07 11.90 -14.16
CA SER A 19 11.91 12.69 -13.77
C SER A 19 11.09 11.83 -12.82
N CYS A 20 11.04 12.23 -11.56
CA CYS A 20 10.09 11.70 -10.60
C CYS A 20 8.69 12.08 -11.13
N ALA A 21 8.01 11.16 -11.81
CA ALA A 21 6.64 11.37 -12.23
C ALA A 21 5.80 11.40 -10.95
N ILE A 22 5.50 12.60 -10.47
CA ILE A 22 4.49 12.82 -9.44
C ILE A 22 3.17 12.32 -10.05
N ALA A 23 2.53 11.37 -9.38
CA ALA A 23 1.22 10.88 -9.77
C ALA A 23 0.27 12.06 -9.99
N ALA A 24 -0.40 12.11 -11.14
CA ALA A 24 -1.33 13.19 -11.47
C ALA A 24 -2.48 13.18 -10.46
N ASP A 25 -2.75 14.32 -9.82
CA ASP A 25 -3.95 14.50 -9.02
C ASP A 25 -5.17 14.39 -9.95
N ASP A 26 -6.09 13.53 -9.58
CA ASP A 26 -7.42 13.47 -10.17
C ASP A 26 -8.21 14.74 -9.80
N LYS A 27 -9.21 15.10 -10.63
CA LYS A 27 -10.07 16.28 -10.42
C LYS A 27 -10.77 16.31 -9.06
N ASP A 28 -10.90 15.13 -8.42
CA ASP A 28 -11.53 14.95 -7.11
C ASP A 28 -10.51 14.90 -5.95
N GLY A 29 -9.23 15.22 -6.20
CA GLY A 29 -8.15 15.27 -5.20
C GLY A 29 -7.55 13.90 -4.84
N TRP A 30 -7.81 12.87 -5.63
CA TRP A 30 -7.16 11.58 -5.49
C TRP A 30 -5.77 11.59 -6.11
N ILE A 31 -4.84 10.95 -5.42
CA ILE A 31 -3.45 10.76 -5.83
C ILE A 31 -3.23 9.28 -6.10
N SER A 32 -2.80 8.93 -7.31
CA SER A 32 -2.40 7.56 -7.61
C SER A 32 -1.11 7.22 -6.85
N MET A 33 -1.14 6.13 -6.09
CA MET A 33 0.00 5.64 -5.31
C MET A 33 0.87 4.66 -6.09
N PHE A 34 0.41 4.20 -7.27
CA PHE A 34 1.07 3.17 -8.05
C PHE A 34 0.84 3.38 -9.55
N ASP A 35 1.89 3.27 -10.34
CA ASP A 35 1.89 3.47 -11.79
C ASP A 35 1.59 2.20 -12.61
N GLY A 36 1.33 1.08 -11.93
CA GLY A 36 1.13 -0.24 -12.56
C GLY A 36 2.41 -0.93 -13.02
N LYS A 37 3.61 -0.33 -12.81
CA LYS A 37 4.86 -0.82 -13.39
C LYS A 37 6.02 -0.87 -12.41
N THR A 38 6.13 0.08 -11.48
CA THR A 38 7.30 0.24 -10.60
C THR A 38 6.88 0.44 -9.15
N LEU A 39 7.78 0.13 -8.22
CA LEU A 39 7.62 0.46 -6.81
C LEU A 39 8.19 1.85 -6.47
N THR A 40 8.25 2.77 -7.43
CA THR A 40 8.70 4.14 -7.19
C THR A 40 7.82 4.81 -6.13
N GLY A 41 8.43 5.41 -5.11
CA GLY A 41 7.72 6.00 -3.96
C GLY A 41 7.37 5.01 -2.86
N TRP A 42 7.63 3.72 -3.06
CA TRP A 42 7.41 2.67 -2.06
C TRP A 42 8.76 2.18 -1.48
N LYS A 43 8.74 1.78 -0.22
CA LYS A 43 9.90 1.25 0.50
C LYS A 43 9.50 0.15 1.46
N ALA A 44 10.08 -1.03 1.29
CA ALA A 44 9.92 -2.12 2.26
C ALA A 44 10.70 -1.80 3.55
N ASN A 45 10.12 -2.14 4.69
CA ASN A 45 10.79 -1.99 5.97
C ASN A 45 11.80 -3.12 6.25
N GLN A 46 11.56 -4.29 5.67
CA GLN A 46 12.41 -5.48 5.71
C GLN A 46 12.04 -6.39 4.54
N ASN A 47 12.89 -7.38 4.21
CA ASN A 47 12.66 -8.41 3.17
C ASN A 47 12.09 -7.80 1.87
N PRO A 48 12.78 -6.83 1.22
CA PRO A 48 12.26 -6.16 0.04
C PRO A 48 11.97 -7.10 -1.13
N GLU A 49 12.62 -8.27 -1.18
CA GLU A 49 12.39 -9.34 -2.15
C GLU A 49 11.00 -9.97 -2.07
N SER A 50 10.29 -9.77 -0.96
CA SER A 50 8.89 -10.21 -0.80
C SER A 50 7.91 -9.38 -1.63
N TRP A 51 8.37 -8.28 -2.24
CA TRP A 51 7.55 -7.38 -3.03
C TRP A 51 7.99 -7.31 -4.48
N THR A 52 7.07 -7.54 -5.38
CA THR A 52 7.30 -7.49 -6.82
C THR A 52 6.12 -6.80 -7.52
N VAL A 53 6.33 -6.36 -8.76
CA VAL A 53 5.23 -5.98 -9.65
C VAL A 53 4.98 -7.11 -10.62
N ARG A 54 3.77 -7.68 -10.59
CA ARG A 54 3.32 -8.76 -11.49
C ARG A 54 1.96 -8.39 -12.08
N ASP A 55 1.82 -8.46 -13.39
CA ASP A 55 0.56 -8.21 -14.10
C ASP A 55 -0.12 -6.87 -13.72
N GLY A 56 0.67 -5.81 -13.58
CA GLY A 56 0.18 -4.49 -13.20
C GLY A 56 -0.26 -4.36 -11.74
N CYS A 57 0.14 -5.30 -10.88
CA CYS A 57 -0.21 -5.32 -9.46
C CYS A 57 1.04 -5.29 -8.59
N ILE A 58 1.00 -4.59 -7.45
CA ILE A 58 1.93 -4.81 -6.35
C ILE A 58 1.59 -6.17 -5.76
N THR A 59 2.55 -7.09 -5.77
CA THR A 59 2.38 -8.46 -5.27
C THR A 59 3.30 -8.69 -4.08
N GLY A 60 2.71 -9.06 -2.95
CA GLY A 60 3.38 -9.59 -1.77
C GLY A 60 3.40 -11.12 -1.85
N ASP A 61 4.62 -11.72 -1.80
CA ASP A 61 4.85 -13.17 -1.86
C ASP A 61 6.24 -13.46 -1.30
N GLY A 62 6.34 -13.86 -0.05
CA GLY A 62 7.61 -14.10 0.62
C GLY A 62 7.55 -13.99 2.14
N GLU A 63 8.65 -13.61 2.74
CA GLU A 63 8.76 -13.43 4.19
C GLU A 63 8.03 -12.17 4.66
N ALA A 64 7.76 -12.09 5.97
CA ALA A 64 7.05 -10.96 6.57
C ALA A 64 7.71 -9.61 6.23
N SER A 65 6.93 -8.68 5.70
CA SER A 65 7.39 -7.37 5.25
C SER A 65 6.23 -6.38 5.21
N HIS A 66 6.54 -5.10 5.36
CA HIS A 66 5.57 -4.03 5.10
C HIS A 66 6.13 -3.07 4.07
N LEU A 67 5.36 -2.78 3.03
CA LEU A 67 5.71 -1.89 1.94
C LEU A 67 5.05 -0.53 2.18
N PHE A 68 5.84 0.47 2.55
CA PHE A 68 5.39 1.82 2.90
C PHE A 68 5.38 2.74 1.70
N TRP A 69 4.31 3.49 1.52
CA TRP A 69 4.26 4.59 0.56
C TRP A 69 4.89 5.85 1.18
N MET A 70 6.16 6.11 0.81
CA MET A 70 7.00 7.13 1.44
C MET A 70 6.81 8.54 0.88
N VAL A 71 5.88 8.74 -0.06
CA VAL A 71 5.69 10.03 -0.74
C VAL A 71 5.14 11.07 0.24
N ARG A 72 4.21 10.67 1.13
CA ARG A 72 3.65 11.56 2.14
C ARG A 72 2.99 10.81 3.28
N GLU A 73 2.90 11.47 4.42
CA GLU A 73 2.06 11.05 5.55
C GLU A 73 0.64 11.62 5.42
N GLY A 74 -0.33 10.96 6.04
CA GLY A 74 -1.69 11.43 6.21
C GLY A 74 -2.11 11.51 7.67
N GLU A 75 -2.86 12.54 8.02
CA GLU A 75 -3.59 12.68 9.28
C GLU A 75 -5.05 12.35 9.00
N ASN A 76 -5.76 13.22 8.27
CA ASN A 76 -7.07 12.92 7.71
C ASN A 76 -6.89 12.44 6.26
N LEU A 77 -7.42 11.27 5.94
CA LEU A 77 -7.14 10.64 4.65
C LEU A 77 -8.25 9.69 4.21
N GLU A 78 -8.30 9.50 2.92
CA GLU A 78 -8.87 8.29 2.32
C GLU A 78 -7.75 7.47 1.67
N PHE A 79 -7.81 6.14 1.84
CA PHE A 79 -6.90 5.20 1.22
C PHE A 79 -7.71 4.02 0.68
N LYS A 80 -7.67 3.79 -0.63
CA LYS A 80 -8.37 2.67 -1.22
C LYS A 80 -7.50 1.88 -2.19
N ALA A 81 -7.79 0.60 -2.33
CA ALA A 81 -7.19 -0.30 -3.28
C ALA A 81 -8.17 -1.39 -3.69
N GLU A 82 -7.98 -1.96 -4.87
CA GLU A 82 -8.46 -3.30 -5.15
C GLU A 82 -7.46 -4.30 -4.59
N VAL A 83 -7.97 -5.29 -3.86
CA VAL A 83 -7.18 -6.32 -3.20
C VAL A 83 -7.65 -7.71 -3.64
N LYS A 84 -6.70 -8.63 -3.74
CA LYS A 84 -6.95 -10.06 -3.95
C LYS A 84 -5.97 -10.85 -3.10
N ILE A 85 -6.48 -11.77 -2.29
CA ILE A 85 -5.65 -12.61 -1.44
C ILE A 85 -5.91 -14.09 -1.76
N GLY A 86 -4.84 -14.88 -1.78
CA GLY A 86 -4.93 -16.30 -2.00
C GLY A 86 -5.41 -17.07 -0.77
N HIS A 87 -5.76 -18.35 -0.98
CA HIS A 87 -6.21 -19.24 0.09
C HIS A 87 -5.25 -19.28 1.26
N MET A 88 -5.78 -19.20 2.49
CA MET A 88 -5.03 -19.14 3.75
C MET A 88 -4.03 -17.96 3.85
N GLY A 89 -4.17 -16.96 2.99
CA GLY A 89 -3.36 -15.75 3.05
C GLY A 89 -3.81 -14.79 4.15
N ASN A 90 -2.86 -14.02 4.68
CA ASN A 90 -3.09 -12.93 5.62
C ASN A 90 -2.30 -11.70 5.17
N SER A 91 -2.93 -10.54 5.20
CA SER A 91 -2.39 -9.26 4.79
C SER A 91 -3.17 -8.11 5.43
N GLY A 92 -2.74 -6.87 5.16
CA GLY A 92 -3.41 -5.68 5.67
C GLY A 92 -3.06 -4.42 4.88
N MET A 93 -3.95 -3.44 4.95
CA MET A 93 -3.73 -2.08 4.50
C MET A 93 -3.56 -1.19 5.74
N TYR A 94 -2.34 -0.74 5.99
CA TYR A 94 -2.00 0.10 7.14
C TYR A 94 -2.15 1.58 6.81
N PHE A 95 -2.55 2.36 7.81
CA PHE A 95 -2.62 3.82 7.71
C PHE A 95 -2.26 4.47 9.05
N ARG A 96 -1.85 5.75 8.99
CA ARG A 96 -1.30 6.49 10.14
C ARG A 96 -0.20 5.71 10.85
N THR A 97 0.67 5.04 10.07
CA THR A 97 1.68 4.15 10.62
C THR A 97 3.09 4.74 10.51
N THR A 98 3.95 4.33 11.44
CA THR A 98 5.34 4.78 11.51
C THR A 98 6.26 3.79 10.80
N PHE A 99 7.13 4.29 9.90
CA PHE A 99 8.15 3.47 9.25
C PHE A 99 9.16 2.95 10.28
N GLY A 100 9.38 1.65 10.30
CA GLY A 100 10.33 0.99 11.21
C GLY A 100 10.36 -0.52 10.98
N PRO A 101 11.27 -1.25 11.64
CA PRO A 101 11.39 -2.69 11.51
C PRO A 101 10.21 -3.42 12.17
N GLY A 102 9.94 -4.65 11.72
CA GLY A 102 8.89 -5.51 12.26
C GLY A 102 7.48 -5.05 11.89
N PHE A 103 6.51 -5.40 12.72
CA PHE A 103 5.11 -4.97 12.53
C PHE A 103 4.96 -3.50 12.93
N PRO A 104 4.45 -2.65 12.03
CA PRO A 104 4.39 -1.22 12.28
C PRO A 104 3.35 -0.85 13.33
N LYS A 105 3.59 0.24 14.04
CA LYS A 105 2.58 0.87 14.90
C LYS A 105 1.71 1.77 14.03
N GLY A 106 0.41 1.52 14.02
CA GLY A 106 -0.58 2.20 13.19
C GLY A 106 -1.90 1.44 13.21
N TYR A 107 -2.89 1.93 12.49
CA TYR A 107 -4.12 1.17 12.25
C TYR A 107 -3.92 0.23 11.07
N GLU A 108 -4.58 -0.92 11.14
CA GLU A 108 -4.61 -1.93 10.10
C GLU A 108 -6.05 -2.25 9.67
N ALA A 109 -6.36 -2.03 8.41
CA ALA A 109 -7.52 -2.60 7.77
C ALA A 109 -7.16 -3.99 7.24
N GLN A 110 -7.69 -5.02 7.88
CA GLN A 110 -7.37 -6.43 7.60
C GLN A 110 -7.69 -6.82 6.16
N VAL A 111 -6.85 -7.67 5.58
CA VAL A 111 -7.06 -8.34 4.30
C VAL A 111 -6.87 -9.85 4.51
N ASP A 112 -7.97 -10.55 4.69
CA ASP A 112 -8.02 -11.97 5.05
C ASP A 112 -9.38 -12.55 4.65
N SER A 113 -9.37 -13.73 4.02
CA SER A 113 -10.62 -14.42 3.64
C SER A 113 -10.75 -15.78 4.32
N SER A 114 -9.65 -16.51 4.51
CA SER A 114 -9.69 -17.91 4.96
C SER A 114 -8.54 -18.31 5.90
N HIS A 115 -7.72 -17.35 6.34
CA HIS A 115 -6.63 -17.63 7.29
C HIS A 115 -7.15 -18.16 8.63
N THR A 116 -6.29 -18.77 9.43
CA THR A 116 -6.64 -19.30 10.77
C THR A 116 -7.04 -18.22 11.78
N ASP A 117 -6.55 -17.00 11.63
CA ASP A 117 -7.11 -15.84 12.34
C ASP A 117 -8.55 -15.63 11.84
N PRO A 118 -9.57 -15.61 12.70
CA PRO A 118 -10.97 -15.46 12.27
C PRO A 118 -11.33 -14.04 11.85
N VAL A 119 -10.44 -13.07 12.02
CA VAL A 119 -10.70 -11.64 11.73
C VAL A 119 -10.51 -11.38 10.24
N ARG A 120 -11.59 -10.98 9.55
CA ARG A 120 -11.67 -10.92 8.08
C ARG A 120 -11.46 -9.53 7.51
N THR A 121 -11.31 -9.47 6.18
CA THR A 121 -11.26 -8.23 5.39
C THR A 121 -12.37 -7.28 5.81
N GLY A 122 -12.02 -6.00 5.98
CA GLY A 122 -12.95 -4.96 6.46
C GLY A 122 -12.89 -4.72 7.96
N SER A 123 -12.19 -5.56 8.74
CA SER A 123 -11.94 -5.29 10.16
C SER A 123 -10.91 -4.16 10.35
N LEU A 124 -11.06 -3.39 11.41
CA LEU A 124 -9.99 -2.58 11.99
C LEU A 124 -9.28 -3.45 13.05
N TYR A 125 -8.14 -4.04 12.68
CA TYR A 125 -7.47 -5.06 13.48
C TYR A 125 -7.14 -4.56 14.90
N GLY A 126 -7.53 -5.35 15.89
CA GLY A 126 -7.35 -4.98 17.31
C GLY A 126 -8.39 -4.01 17.87
N PHE A 127 -9.27 -3.41 17.04
CA PHE A 127 -10.28 -2.43 17.46
C PHE A 127 -11.71 -2.87 17.14
N HIS A 128 -12.01 -3.20 15.88
CA HIS A 128 -13.33 -3.65 15.44
C HIS A 128 -13.21 -4.87 14.54
N LYS A 129 -13.94 -5.95 14.85
CA LYS A 129 -13.83 -7.26 14.19
C LYS A 129 -15.02 -7.53 13.26
N VAL A 130 -14.71 -7.92 12.04
CA VAL A 130 -15.63 -8.49 11.06
C VAL A 130 -15.27 -9.97 10.90
N PHE A 131 -16.24 -10.85 10.95
CA PHE A 131 -16.05 -12.30 10.82
C PHE A 131 -16.61 -12.86 9.51
N ASP A 132 -17.43 -12.08 8.83
CA ASP A 132 -18.00 -12.46 7.53
C ASP A 132 -16.96 -12.32 6.43
N VAL A 133 -16.93 -13.29 5.51
CA VAL A 133 -16.08 -13.25 4.32
C VAL A 133 -16.71 -12.33 3.28
N LEU A 134 -16.24 -11.07 3.22
CA LEU A 134 -16.76 -10.05 2.30
C LEU A 134 -16.10 -10.09 0.92
N ILE A 135 -14.89 -10.63 0.84
CA ILE A 135 -14.16 -10.91 -0.41
C ILE A 135 -13.65 -12.35 -0.31
N PRO A 136 -14.09 -13.28 -1.15
CA PRO A 136 -13.58 -14.66 -1.17
C PRO A 136 -12.10 -14.74 -1.59
N ASP A 137 -11.45 -15.89 -1.28
CA ASP A 137 -10.10 -16.19 -1.78
C ASP A 137 -10.04 -16.04 -3.31
N ASP A 138 -8.92 -15.52 -3.80
CA ASP A 138 -8.63 -15.34 -5.22
C ASP A 138 -9.61 -14.45 -6.01
N VAL A 139 -10.48 -13.72 -5.31
CA VAL A 139 -11.43 -12.77 -5.91
C VAL A 139 -10.97 -11.34 -5.65
N TRP A 140 -11.01 -10.50 -6.68
CA TRP A 140 -10.79 -9.06 -6.53
C TRP A 140 -11.96 -8.39 -5.81
N GLY A 141 -11.66 -7.56 -4.83
CA GLY A 141 -12.62 -6.69 -4.17
C GLY A 141 -11.98 -5.36 -3.82
N THR A 142 -12.77 -4.35 -3.57
CA THR A 142 -12.29 -3.02 -3.17
C THR A 142 -12.33 -2.90 -1.65
N GLN A 143 -11.22 -2.44 -1.05
CA GLN A 143 -11.21 -1.97 0.34
C GLN A 143 -10.89 -0.48 0.35
N HIS A 144 -11.74 0.30 1.02
CA HIS A 144 -11.68 1.75 1.10
C HIS A 144 -11.74 2.20 2.56
N ILE A 145 -10.70 2.88 2.99
CA ILE A 145 -10.49 3.41 4.33
C ILE A 145 -10.75 4.91 4.31
N ILE A 146 -11.54 5.41 5.24
CA ILE A 146 -11.75 6.83 5.50
C ILE A 146 -11.39 7.08 6.96
N ALA A 147 -10.41 7.94 7.20
CA ALA A 147 -9.98 8.30 8.55
C ALA A 147 -10.01 9.83 8.70
N GLN A 148 -10.92 10.32 9.53
CA GLN A 148 -11.09 11.75 9.80
C GLN A 148 -11.19 11.99 11.31
N GLY A 149 -10.24 12.74 11.86
CA GLY A 149 -10.07 12.81 13.30
C GLY A 149 -9.87 11.41 13.89
N ASN A 150 -10.69 11.05 14.87
CA ASN A 150 -10.69 9.72 15.48
C ASN A 150 -11.78 8.79 14.93
N HIS A 151 -12.51 9.20 13.89
CA HIS A 151 -13.52 8.42 13.23
C HIS A 151 -12.91 7.66 12.05
N ILE A 152 -13.09 6.35 12.02
CA ILE A 152 -12.55 5.43 11.03
C ILE A 152 -13.67 4.61 10.43
N ILE A 153 -13.80 4.70 9.10
CA ILE A 153 -14.74 3.89 8.32
C ILE A 153 -13.93 3.01 7.38
N ILE A 154 -14.25 1.72 7.33
CA ILE A 154 -13.72 0.80 6.33
C ILE A 154 -14.89 0.26 5.52
N MET A 155 -14.82 0.43 4.21
CA MET A 155 -15.81 -0.09 3.27
C MET A 155 -15.17 -1.22 2.47
N VAL A 156 -15.96 -2.25 2.20
CA VAL A 156 -15.61 -3.36 1.32
C VAL A 156 -16.68 -3.46 0.23
N ASN A 157 -16.26 -3.37 -1.04
CA ASN A 157 -17.17 -3.35 -2.19
C ASN A 157 -18.31 -2.33 -1.99
N ASP A 158 -17.94 -1.09 -1.60
CA ASP A 158 -18.82 0.06 -1.35
C ASP A 158 -19.85 -0.11 -0.21
N LYS A 159 -19.69 -1.16 0.61
CA LYS A 159 -20.51 -1.37 1.81
C LYS A 159 -19.68 -1.15 3.07
N VAL A 160 -20.23 -0.44 4.03
CA VAL A 160 -19.57 -0.21 5.32
C VAL A 160 -19.44 -1.55 6.05
N ALA A 161 -18.19 -1.93 6.33
CA ALA A 161 -17.83 -3.11 7.11
C ALA A 161 -17.45 -2.71 8.55
N THR A 162 -16.77 -1.59 8.71
CA THR A 162 -16.39 -1.01 9.99
C THR A 162 -16.78 0.47 10.01
N ASP A 163 -17.44 0.90 11.09
CA ASP A 163 -17.71 2.27 11.46
C ASP A 163 -17.32 2.42 12.94
N PHE A 164 -16.17 3.06 13.21
CA PHE A 164 -15.53 3.03 14.52
C PHE A 164 -14.99 4.40 14.92
N VAL A 165 -15.29 4.80 16.16
CA VAL A 165 -14.70 5.99 16.78
C VAL A 165 -13.68 5.55 17.83
N ASP A 166 -12.40 5.85 17.60
CA ASP A 166 -11.33 5.60 18.57
C ASP A 166 -11.26 6.74 19.59
N GLU A 167 -11.95 6.60 20.70
CA GLU A 167 -11.99 7.62 21.77
C GLU A 167 -10.59 7.98 22.31
N LYS A 168 -9.63 7.06 22.20
CA LYS A 168 -8.23 7.30 22.63
C LYS A 168 -7.39 8.02 21.59
N ASN A 169 -7.89 8.10 20.35
CA ASN A 169 -7.17 8.67 19.20
C ASN A 169 -5.74 8.11 19.10
N THR A 170 -5.64 6.78 19.11
CA THR A 170 -4.40 6.01 19.31
C THR A 170 -3.32 6.36 18.30
N TYR A 171 -3.70 6.51 17.02
CA TYR A 171 -2.78 6.89 15.96
C TYR A 171 -3.37 8.06 15.16
N THR A 172 -2.63 9.16 15.10
CA THR A 172 -3.15 10.42 14.54
C THR A 172 -2.62 10.73 13.16
N LYS A 173 -1.37 10.32 12.85
CA LYS A 173 -0.68 10.66 11.60
C LYS A 173 0.39 9.61 11.26
N GLY A 174 0.67 9.42 9.98
CA GLY A 174 1.74 8.56 9.50
C GLY A 174 1.54 8.14 8.05
N TYR A 175 2.31 7.17 7.61
CA TYR A 175 2.30 6.63 6.26
C TYR A 175 1.16 5.63 6.04
N CYS A 176 0.84 5.37 4.77
CA CYS A 176 0.13 4.18 4.34
C CYS A 176 1.13 3.07 4.03
N ALA A 177 0.76 1.82 4.31
CA ALA A 177 1.58 0.66 3.99
C ALA A 177 0.72 -0.56 3.64
N LEU A 178 1.34 -1.51 2.94
CA LEU A 178 0.78 -2.82 2.61
C LEU A 178 1.53 -3.88 3.39
N GLN A 179 0.86 -4.94 3.81
CA GLN A 179 1.48 -6.03 4.55
C GLN A 179 1.67 -7.27 3.67
N GLN A 180 2.84 -7.86 3.74
CA GLN A 180 3.12 -9.28 3.48
C GLN A 180 3.29 -9.94 4.85
N HIS A 181 2.28 -10.71 5.29
CA HIS A 181 2.24 -11.21 6.67
C HIS A 181 3.27 -12.31 6.91
N ASN A 182 3.32 -13.32 6.06
CA ASN A 182 4.21 -14.47 6.18
C ASN A 182 4.34 -15.21 4.86
N LYS A 183 5.37 -16.04 4.78
CA LYS A 183 5.57 -16.95 3.65
C LYS A 183 4.35 -17.86 3.45
N GLY A 184 3.88 -17.96 2.21
CA GLY A 184 2.67 -18.68 1.83
C GLY A 184 1.42 -17.79 1.71
N SER A 185 1.42 -16.58 2.27
CA SER A 185 0.43 -15.56 1.94
C SER A 185 0.79 -14.95 0.59
N VAL A 186 -0.10 -15.04 -0.40
CA VAL A 186 0.05 -14.33 -1.67
C VAL A 186 -1.04 -13.29 -1.78
N VAL A 187 -0.65 -12.02 -1.83
CA VAL A 187 -1.57 -10.89 -1.90
C VAL A 187 -1.24 -9.97 -3.06
N GLN A 188 -2.25 -9.47 -3.72
CA GLN A 188 -2.11 -8.53 -4.84
C GLN A 188 -2.93 -7.27 -4.60
N PHE A 189 -2.34 -6.12 -4.95
CA PHE A 189 -2.96 -4.81 -4.85
C PHE A 189 -2.84 -4.06 -6.18
N ARG A 190 -3.91 -3.39 -6.58
CA ARG A 190 -3.93 -2.50 -7.74
C ARG A 190 -4.88 -1.33 -7.51
N ASN A 191 -4.87 -0.33 -8.38
CA ASN A 191 -5.72 0.85 -8.28
C ASN A 191 -5.61 1.53 -6.90
N LEU A 192 -4.35 1.59 -6.38
CA LEU A 192 -4.07 2.19 -5.09
C LEU A 192 -4.17 3.71 -5.19
N MET A 193 -5.02 4.29 -4.36
CA MET A 193 -5.35 5.71 -4.37
C MET A 193 -5.32 6.26 -2.95
N PHE A 194 -4.76 7.45 -2.82
CA PHE A 194 -4.71 8.24 -1.59
C PHE A 194 -5.39 9.58 -1.80
N LYS A 195 -6.15 10.04 -0.81
CA LYS A 195 -6.73 11.39 -0.81
C LYS A 195 -6.54 12.03 0.57
N PRO A 196 -5.85 13.20 0.65
CA PRO A 196 -5.82 13.95 1.89
C PRO A 196 -7.18 14.59 2.14
N LEU A 197 -7.69 14.47 3.34
CA LEU A 197 -8.89 15.17 3.82
C LEU A 197 -8.47 16.40 4.63
N LYS A 198 -9.38 17.39 4.71
CA LYS A 198 -9.19 18.61 5.50
C LYS A 198 -9.52 18.41 6.97
#